data_e7bd7035d35eb23639072fc69a492706
#
_entry.id   e7bd7035d35eb23639072fc69a492706
#
_cell.length_a   1.000
_cell.length_b   1.000
_cell.length_c   1.000
_cell.angle_alpha   90.00
_cell.angle_beta   90.00
_cell.angle_gamma   90.00
#
_symmetry.space_group_name_H-M   'P 1'
#
loop_
_entity.id
_entity.type
_entity.pdbx_description
1 polymer ?
#
loop_
_entity_poly.entity_id
_entity_poly.type
_entity_poly.pdbx_seq_one_letter_code
_entity_poly.pdbx_strand_id
1 'polypeptide(L)'
;MYKRQVGDTEDGKPRMVTTPWASEELPMAQAAELGTKKVMEDHSSIGVVVTTDGTVTDIPREDYREAEARAIADMQKTGKPFVVVVNTQDAKKGQADAICARIRADYGVQALTMDCAVMQTQDIARLLEAVMYAFPVEELRFFLPSWVRALPDDHPVKAALYDAMLDRAARLTSLSEAESVMGSLRELDPVDAFRVREVDLGTGTVTCELHLPETLFYEELSKQAGVEIADDEALMQMLRELSQTKKLYEKVQTALEQVKATGYGIVMPGAEELKLEKPEIVKKNGNYAVKLRASAPSIHMMRAQIETEISPMVGGEQESQQLIDYLLGEYEEDTDKLWQSNIFGKSLYELVSEGVTAKIMRMPDDARQKLTKTLGRMINENTGGMICILL
;
A
#
# COMPACT_ATOMS: atom_id res chain seq x y z
N MET A 1 35.11 -63.61 2.21
CA MET A 1 33.89 -64.13 2.89
C MET A 1 32.73 -63.24 2.46
N TYR A 2 31.94 -63.70 1.48
CA TYR A 2 30.76 -62.93 1.02
C TYR A 2 29.78 -62.82 2.19
N LYS A 3 29.53 -61.65 2.74
CA LYS A 3 28.43 -61.43 3.67
C LYS A 3 27.16 -61.68 2.85
N ARG A 4 26.39 -62.75 3.17
CA ARG A 4 25.06 -63.01 2.60
C ARG A 4 24.21 -61.78 2.74
N GLN A 5 23.63 -61.28 1.64
CA GLN A 5 22.57 -60.27 1.72
C GLN A 5 21.41 -60.88 2.47
N VAL A 6 20.86 -60.17 3.45
CA VAL A 6 19.67 -60.59 4.19
C VAL A 6 18.52 -60.62 3.19
N GLY A 7 18.20 -61.74 2.64
CA GLY A 7 17.14 -61.84 1.60
C GLY A 7 17.39 -62.98 0.58
N ASP A 8 18.57 -63.61 0.61
CA ASP A 8 18.85 -64.80 -0.22
C ASP A 8 18.67 -66.11 0.54
N THR A 9 18.21 -67.12 -0.14
CA THR A 9 18.14 -68.50 0.36
C THR A 9 19.55 -69.10 0.43
N GLU A 10 19.71 -70.27 1.08
CA GLU A 10 21.01 -70.98 1.17
C GLU A 10 21.58 -71.32 -0.21
N ASP A 11 20.72 -71.46 -1.22
CA ASP A 11 21.10 -71.73 -2.60
C ASP A 11 21.36 -70.46 -3.45
N GLY A 12 21.42 -69.28 -2.85
CA GLY A 12 21.69 -68.01 -3.53
C GLY A 12 20.50 -67.50 -4.41
N LYS A 13 19.33 -68.07 -4.27
CA LYS A 13 18.11 -67.56 -4.94
C LYS A 13 17.45 -66.52 -4.10
N PRO A 14 16.75 -65.50 -4.73
CA PRO A 14 16.00 -64.50 -3.98
C PRO A 14 14.89 -65.16 -3.15
N ARG A 15 14.82 -64.82 -1.87
CA ARG A 15 13.73 -65.26 -0.99
C ARG A 15 12.44 -64.59 -1.41
N MET A 16 11.45 -65.38 -1.78
CA MET A 16 10.10 -64.93 -2.14
C MET A 16 9.27 -64.71 -0.88
N VAL A 17 8.49 -63.63 -0.85
CA VAL A 17 7.61 -63.25 0.28
C VAL A 17 6.25 -62.77 -0.26
N THR A 18 5.20 -63.07 0.48
CA THR A 18 3.86 -62.54 0.21
C THR A 18 3.67 -61.21 0.92
N THR A 19 3.10 -60.23 0.27
CA THR A 19 2.82 -58.90 0.85
C THR A 19 1.35 -58.56 0.68
N PRO A 20 0.75 -57.74 1.56
CA PRO A 20 -0.64 -57.29 1.42
C PRO A 20 -0.88 -56.44 0.17
N TRP A 21 0.17 -55.94 -0.46
CA TRP A 21 0.11 -54.97 -1.56
C TRP A 21 0.36 -55.57 -2.94
N ALA A 22 0.65 -56.86 -3.01
CA ALA A 22 0.87 -57.59 -4.27
C ALA A 22 0.10 -58.90 -4.24
N SER A 23 -0.53 -59.26 -5.38
CA SER A 23 -1.30 -60.50 -5.55
C SER A 23 -0.40 -61.70 -5.78
N GLU A 24 0.88 -61.49 -6.11
CA GLU A 24 1.86 -62.53 -6.35
C GLU A 24 3.03 -62.44 -5.37
N GLU A 25 3.71 -63.52 -5.15
CA GLU A 25 4.93 -63.53 -4.36
C GLU A 25 6.03 -62.69 -5.02
N LEU A 26 6.68 -61.81 -4.25
CA LEU A 26 7.74 -60.95 -4.70
C LEU A 26 9.09 -61.30 -4.02
N PRO A 27 10.22 -61.06 -4.70
CA PRO A 27 11.52 -61.10 -4.04
C PRO A 27 11.54 -60.18 -2.82
N MET A 28 12.12 -60.65 -1.72
CA MET A 28 12.14 -59.89 -0.43
C MET A 28 12.65 -58.46 -0.59
N ALA A 29 13.63 -58.20 -1.44
CA ALA A 29 14.15 -56.90 -1.73
C ALA A 29 13.08 -55.96 -2.36
N GLN A 30 12.32 -56.47 -3.34
CA GLN A 30 11.23 -55.74 -3.97
C GLN A 30 10.06 -55.52 -3.02
N ALA A 31 9.75 -56.52 -2.20
CA ALA A 31 8.70 -56.41 -1.18
C ALA A 31 9.05 -55.37 -0.13
N ALA A 32 10.32 -55.29 0.28
CA ALA A 32 10.79 -54.25 1.20
C ALA A 32 10.74 -52.85 0.59
N GLU A 33 11.13 -52.71 -0.68
CA GLU A 33 11.03 -51.45 -1.43
C GLU A 33 9.59 -50.96 -1.55
N LEU A 34 8.68 -51.86 -1.96
CA LEU A 34 7.25 -51.58 -2.07
C LEU A 34 6.64 -51.17 -0.70
N GLY A 35 6.99 -51.91 0.36
CA GLY A 35 6.52 -51.63 1.71
C GLY A 35 7.02 -50.29 2.22
N THR A 36 8.31 -49.99 2.01
CA THR A 36 8.88 -48.67 2.36
C THR A 36 8.18 -47.54 1.62
N LYS A 37 7.96 -47.70 0.31
CA LYS A 37 7.25 -46.71 -0.51
C LYS A 37 5.84 -46.48 0.01
N LYS A 38 5.09 -47.52 0.32
CA LYS A 38 3.74 -47.43 0.88
C LYS A 38 3.69 -46.76 2.23
N VAL A 39 4.65 -47.02 3.12
CA VAL A 39 4.75 -46.31 4.39
C VAL A 39 5.04 -44.83 4.15
N MET A 40 5.94 -44.49 3.25
CA MET A 40 6.28 -43.12 2.91
C MET A 40 5.09 -42.34 2.32
N GLU A 41 4.36 -42.96 1.39
CA GLU A 41 3.25 -42.32 0.68
C GLU A 41 1.97 -42.25 1.54
N ASP A 42 1.57 -43.36 2.17
CA ASP A 42 0.23 -43.52 2.75
C ASP A 42 0.20 -43.31 4.28
N HIS A 43 1.29 -43.57 5.00
CA HIS A 43 1.28 -43.65 6.47
C HIS A 43 2.20 -42.69 7.23
N SER A 44 3.09 -41.96 6.54
CA SER A 44 3.95 -40.98 7.18
C SER A 44 3.49 -39.54 6.89
N SER A 45 3.60 -38.66 7.86
CA SER A 45 3.40 -37.21 7.68
C SER A 45 4.72 -36.47 7.46
N ILE A 46 5.81 -37.03 7.96
CA ILE A 46 7.16 -36.48 7.88
C ILE A 46 8.14 -37.60 7.54
N GLY A 47 9.31 -37.26 6.98
CA GLY A 47 10.38 -38.19 6.66
C GLY A 47 11.71 -37.84 7.33
N VAL A 48 12.47 -38.87 7.65
CA VAL A 48 13.85 -38.74 8.06
C VAL A 48 14.72 -39.70 7.25
N VAL A 49 15.57 -39.15 6.38
CA VAL A 49 16.54 -39.94 5.63
C VAL A 49 17.82 -40.04 6.43
N VAL A 50 18.24 -41.23 6.82
CA VAL A 50 19.49 -41.43 7.59
C VAL A 50 20.56 -41.92 6.66
N THR A 51 21.69 -41.21 6.60
CA THR A 51 22.93 -41.60 5.92
C THR A 51 24.09 -41.58 6.92
N THR A 52 25.28 -41.82 6.48
CA THR A 52 26.49 -41.86 7.36
C THR A 52 27.69 -41.24 6.67
N ASP A 53 28.64 -40.75 7.46
CA ASP A 53 29.95 -40.31 7.01
C ASP A 53 30.98 -41.48 6.81
N GLY A 54 30.55 -42.71 7.07
CA GLY A 54 31.38 -43.91 6.98
C GLY A 54 32.06 -44.30 8.31
N THR A 55 31.87 -43.55 9.41
CA THR A 55 32.47 -43.86 10.73
C THR A 55 31.64 -44.89 11.52
N VAL A 56 30.38 -45.11 11.14
CA VAL A 56 29.40 -45.94 11.89
C VAL A 56 29.45 -47.42 11.49
N THR A 57 29.87 -47.70 10.27
CA THR A 57 29.90 -49.05 9.67
C THR A 57 31.24 -49.31 9.00
N ASP A 58 31.53 -50.58 8.63
CA ASP A 58 32.71 -50.94 7.84
C ASP A 58 32.59 -50.61 6.34
N ILE A 59 31.47 -49.94 5.92
CA ILE A 59 31.22 -49.58 4.53
C ILE A 59 31.73 -48.17 4.27
N PRO A 60 32.56 -47.93 3.24
CA PRO A 60 33.04 -46.62 2.89
C PRO A 60 31.92 -45.64 2.53
N ARG A 61 32.15 -44.37 2.83
CA ARG A 61 31.15 -43.29 2.53
C ARG A 61 30.71 -43.27 1.06
N GLU A 62 31.59 -43.55 0.13
CA GLU A 62 31.35 -43.53 -1.30
C GLU A 62 30.24 -44.52 -1.71
N ASP A 63 30.16 -45.68 -1.08
CA ASP A 63 29.21 -46.74 -1.37
C ASP A 63 27.75 -46.34 -0.94
N TYR A 64 27.59 -45.33 -0.08
CA TYR A 64 26.31 -44.83 0.34
C TYR A 64 25.74 -43.78 -0.60
N ARG A 65 26.56 -43.11 -1.42
CA ARG A 65 26.12 -41.93 -2.23
C ARG A 65 24.98 -42.22 -3.17
N GLU A 66 25.01 -43.36 -3.88
CA GLU A 66 23.94 -43.70 -4.83
C GLU A 66 22.63 -44.00 -4.11
N ALA A 67 22.67 -44.73 -3.02
CA ALA A 67 21.48 -45.06 -2.22
C ALA A 67 20.92 -43.82 -1.52
N GLU A 68 21.80 -42.91 -1.02
CA GLU A 68 21.44 -41.63 -0.45
C GLU A 68 20.70 -40.77 -1.46
N ALA A 69 21.26 -40.58 -2.66
CA ALA A 69 20.63 -39.81 -3.73
C ALA A 69 19.26 -40.36 -4.12
N ARG A 70 19.13 -41.68 -4.22
CA ARG A 70 17.86 -42.34 -4.50
C ARG A 70 16.84 -42.10 -3.39
N ALA A 71 17.22 -42.29 -2.12
CA ALA A 71 16.33 -42.11 -0.99
C ALA A 71 15.85 -40.65 -0.87
N ILE A 72 16.75 -39.67 -1.09
CA ILE A 72 16.40 -38.24 -1.11
C ILE A 72 15.41 -37.98 -2.27
N ALA A 73 15.69 -38.44 -3.49
CA ALA A 73 14.83 -38.25 -4.64
C ALA A 73 13.43 -38.89 -4.46
N ASP A 74 13.36 -40.06 -3.83
CA ASP A 74 12.09 -40.70 -3.54
C ASP A 74 11.28 -39.95 -2.48
N MET A 75 11.93 -39.39 -1.45
CA MET A 75 11.27 -38.53 -0.49
C MET A 75 10.78 -37.22 -1.13
N GLN A 76 11.57 -36.60 -1.99
CA GLN A 76 11.14 -35.39 -2.72
C GLN A 76 9.90 -35.62 -3.58
N LYS A 77 9.79 -36.82 -4.22
CA LYS A 77 8.59 -37.19 -5.01
C LYS A 77 7.31 -37.27 -4.18
N THR A 78 7.41 -37.58 -2.88
CA THR A 78 6.24 -37.63 -2.00
C THR A 78 5.64 -36.28 -1.70
N GLY A 79 6.41 -35.18 -1.88
CA GLY A 79 6.02 -33.82 -1.51
C GLY A 79 5.90 -33.59 0.00
N LYS A 80 6.28 -34.56 0.81
CA LYS A 80 6.21 -34.44 2.29
C LYS A 80 7.45 -33.80 2.86
N PRO A 81 7.34 -33.06 3.96
CA PRO A 81 8.50 -32.48 4.64
C PRO A 81 9.42 -33.56 5.17
N PHE A 82 10.72 -33.43 4.96
CA PHE A 82 11.72 -34.36 5.44
C PHE A 82 13.07 -33.70 5.69
N VAL A 83 13.90 -34.35 6.49
CA VAL A 83 15.27 -33.96 6.77
C VAL A 83 16.21 -35.11 6.53
N VAL A 84 17.48 -34.79 6.30
CA VAL A 84 18.56 -35.78 6.19
C VAL A 84 19.41 -35.75 7.45
N VAL A 85 19.62 -36.92 8.05
CA VAL A 85 20.54 -37.08 9.20
C VAL A 85 21.80 -37.79 8.73
N VAL A 86 22.93 -37.13 8.88
CA VAL A 86 24.24 -37.73 8.68
C VAL A 86 24.71 -38.30 10.03
N ASN A 87 24.58 -39.62 10.17
CA ASN A 87 25.00 -40.32 11.36
C ASN A 87 26.53 -40.46 11.40
N THR A 88 27.14 -40.05 12.51
CA THR A 88 28.60 -40.02 12.71
C THR A 88 28.97 -40.41 14.12
N GLN A 89 30.08 -41.12 14.27
CA GLN A 89 30.74 -41.35 15.57
C GLN A 89 31.95 -40.42 15.76
N ASP A 90 32.22 -39.52 14.83
CA ASP A 90 33.30 -38.53 14.94
C ASP A 90 32.93 -37.45 15.97
N ALA A 91 33.66 -37.40 17.06
CA ALA A 91 33.49 -36.40 18.13
C ALA A 91 33.65 -34.95 17.63
N LYS A 92 34.42 -34.72 16.55
CA LYS A 92 34.65 -33.40 15.95
C LYS A 92 33.63 -33.06 14.85
N LYS A 93 32.87 -34.03 14.36
CA LYS A 93 31.82 -33.89 13.34
C LYS A 93 32.25 -33.20 12.03
N GLY A 94 33.53 -32.90 11.82
CA GLY A 94 33.99 -32.06 10.71
C GLY A 94 33.68 -32.63 9.32
N GLN A 95 33.85 -33.95 9.13
CA GLN A 95 33.51 -34.61 7.87
C GLN A 95 32.04 -34.69 7.66
N ALA A 96 31.26 -34.99 8.69
CA ALA A 96 29.79 -35.06 8.63
C ALA A 96 29.16 -33.70 8.32
N ASP A 97 29.69 -32.59 8.90
CA ASP A 97 29.22 -31.24 8.61
C ASP A 97 29.49 -30.83 7.16
N ALA A 98 30.64 -31.25 6.59
CA ALA A 98 30.90 -31.00 5.15
C ALA A 98 29.92 -31.80 4.25
N ILE A 99 29.53 -33.01 4.66
CA ILE A 99 28.52 -33.80 3.96
C ILE A 99 27.18 -33.14 4.06
N CYS A 100 26.76 -32.67 5.23
CA CYS A 100 25.51 -31.91 5.41
C CYS A 100 25.47 -30.66 4.52
N ALA A 101 26.57 -29.87 4.48
CA ALA A 101 26.67 -28.70 3.63
C ALA A 101 26.47 -29.05 2.14
N ARG A 102 27.06 -30.12 1.69
CA ARG A 102 26.91 -30.62 0.32
C ARG A 102 25.47 -31.08 0.04
N ILE A 103 24.87 -31.85 0.94
CA ILE A 103 23.46 -32.30 0.77
C ILE A 103 22.51 -31.10 0.67
N ARG A 104 22.71 -30.06 1.48
CA ARG A 104 21.94 -28.82 1.40
C ARG A 104 22.12 -28.13 0.05
N ALA A 105 23.35 -28.04 -0.45
CA ALA A 105 23.65 -27.39 -1.72
C ALA A 105 23.10 -28.17 -2.93
N ASP A 106 23.25 -29.52 -2.92
CA ASP A 106 22.92 -30.37 -4.06
C ASP A 106 21.41 -30.63 -4.18
N TYR A 107 20.69 -30.74 -3.05
CA TYR A 107 19.30 -31.18 -3.01
C TYR A 107 18.32 -30.12 -2.45
N GLY A 108 18.80 -29.02 -1.87
CA GLY A 108 17.95 -27.98 -1.26
C GLY A 108 17.22 -28.44 0.00
N VAL A 109 17.67 -29.50 0.68
CA VAL A 109 16.99 -30.09 1.84
C VAL A 109 17.78 -29.86 3.11
N GLN A 110 17.10 -29.80 4.25
CA GLN A 110 17.74 -29.69 5.54
C GLN A 110 18.54 -30.97 5.89
N ALA A 111 19.77 -30.80 6.34
CA ALA A 111 20.64 -31.91 6.73
C ALA A 111 21.30 -31.61 8.10
N LEU A 112 21.33 -32.58 8.99
CA LEU A 112 21.83 -32.49 10.35
C LEU A 112 22.89 -33.54 10.61
N THR A 113 23.93 -33.17 11.35
CA THR A 113 24.93 -34.11 11.87
C THR A 113 24.51 -34.61 13.25
N MET A 114 24.47 -35.92 13.44
CA MET A 114 24.00 -36.54 14.67
C MET A 114 24.70 -37.88 14.94
N ASP A 115 25.00 -38.20 16.21
CA ASP A 115 25.31 -39.55 16.63
C ASP A 115 24.05 -40.25 17.09
N CYS A 116 23.51 -41.12 16.21
CA CYS A 116 22.25 -41.81 16.48
C CYS A 116 22.37 -42.88 17.59
N ALA A 117 23.60 -43.30 17.97
CA ALA A 117 23.79 -44.31 19.00
C ALA A 117 23.67 -43.72 20.44
N VAL A 118 23.97 -42.42 20.58
CA VAL A 118 23.99 -41.71 21.88
C VAL A 118 23.10 -40.46 21.92
N MET A 119 22.02 -40.47 21.16
CA MET A 119 21.08 -39.35 21.08
C MET A 119 20.56 -38.91 22.44
N GLN A 120 20.61 -37.62 22.68
CA GLN A 120 20.04 -36.97 23.85
C GLN A 120 18.78 -36.22 23.52
N THR A 121 18.02 -35.78 24.54
CA THR A 121 16.76 -35.01 24.37
C THR A 121 16.99 -33.77 23.50
N GLN A 122 18.14 -33.12 23.61
CA GLN A 122 18.46 -31.93 22.78
C GLN A 122 18.65 -32.29 21.31
N ASP A 123 19.19 -33.45 20.97
CA ASP A 123 19.37 -33.90 19.60
C ASP A 123 17.99 -34.18 18.95
N ILE A 124 17.10 -34.81 19.72
CA ILE A 124 15.72 -35.05 19.29
C ILE A 124 15.00 -33.72 19.05
N ALA A 125 15.13 -32.76 19.98
CA ALA A 125 14.53 -31.42 19.82
C ALA A 125 15.03 -30.73 18.54
N ARG A 126 16.36 -30.74 18.28
CA ARG A 126 16.95 -30.19 17.04
C ARG A 126 16.46 -30.91 15.78
N LEU A 127 16.28 -32.24 15.84
CA LEU A 127 15.73 -33.00 14.71
C LEU A 127 14.28 -32.58 14.42
N LEU A 128 13.45 -32.52 15.44
CA LEU A 128 12.05 -32.10 15.30
C LEU A 128 11.94 -30.65 14.80
N GLU A 129 12.75 -29.74 15.34
CA GLU A 129 12.81 -28.36 14.87
C GLU A 129 13.17 -28.28 13.38
N ALA A 130 14.20 -29.02 12.95
CA ALA A 130 14.60 -29.05 11.54
C ALA A 130 13.51 -29.63 10.62
N VAL A 131 12.76 -30.64 11.10
CA VAL A 131 11.62 -31.17 10.40
C VAL A 131 10.50 -30.10 10.27
N MET A 132 10.23 -29.35 11.35
CA MET A 132 9.24 -28.28 11.33
C MET A 132 9.60 -27.19 10.32
N TYR A 133 10.88 -26.83 10.23
CA TYR A 133 11.36 -25.89 9.21
C TYR A 133 11.21 -26.39 7.77
N ALA A 134 11.11 -27.72 7.55
CA ALA A 134 10.88 -28.29 6.23
C ALA A 134 9.41 -28.26 5.78
N PHE A 135 8.48 -27.85 6.66
CA PHE A 135 7.08 -27.70 6.31
C PHE A 135 6.89 -26.52 5.34
N PRO A 136 5.83 -26.58 4.49
CA PRO A 136 5.46 -25.48 3.63
C PRO A 136 5.03 -24.27 4.46
N VAL A 137 5.14 -23.08 3.84
CA VAL A 137 4.58 -21.86 4.40
C VAL A 137 3.09 -21.83 4.12
N GLU A 138 2.28 -21.68 5.16
CA GLU A 138 0.81 -21.59 5.05
C GLU A 138 0.35 -20.13 4.95
N GLU A 139 1.02 -19.23 5.65
CA GLU A 139 0.66 -17.81 5.68
C GLU A 139 1.89 -16.91 5.73
N LEU A 140 1.86 -15.85 4.91
CA LEU A 140 2.82 -14.74 4.95
C LEU A 140 2.14 -13.48 5.44
N ARG A 141 2.64 -12.90 6.53
CA ARG A 141 2.16 -11.63 7.09
C ARG A 141 3.19 -10.55 6.89
N PHE A 142 2.77 -9.44 6.26
CA PHE A 142 3.64 -8.29 6.05
C PHE A 142 3.19 -7.10 6.89
N PHE A 143 4.12 -6.56 7.66
CA PHE A 143 3.97 -5.28 8.32
C PHE A 143 4.62 -4.20 7.45
N LEU A 144 3.77 -3.34 6.90
CA LEU A 144 4.14 -2.18 6.08
C LEU A 144 3.78 -0.90 6.82
N PRO A 145 4.47 0.23 6.55
CA PRO A 145 4.03 1.54 7.00
C PRO A 145 2.57 1.79 6.62
N SER A 146 1.78 2.31 7.57
CA SER A 146 0.33 2.46 7.40
C SER A 146 -0.06 3.34 6.22
N TRP A 147 0.76 4.33 5.88
CA TRP A 147 0.54 5.24 4.77
C TRP A 147 0.57 4.53 3.40
N VAL A 148 1.39 3.48 3.23
CA VAL A 148 1.44 2.68 2.00
C VAL A 148 0.07 2.06 1.69
N ARG A 149 -0.63 1.60 2.73
CA ARG A 149 -1.98 1.03 2.57
C ARG A 149 -3.02 2.07 2.18
N ALA A 150 -2.80 3.33 2.55
CA ALA A 150 -3.68 4.44 2.19
C ALA A 150 -3.49 4.94 0.75
N LEU A 151 -2.40 4.57 0.08
CA LEU A 151 -2.19 4.87 -1.33
C LEU A 151 -3.21 4.17 -2.22
N PRO A 152 -3.61 4.76 -3.35
CA PRO A 152 -4.42 4.09 -4.37
C PRO A 152 -3.79 2.76 -4.83
N ASP A 153 -4.61 1.82 -5.29
CA ASP A 153 -4.12 0.48 -5.67
C ASP A 153 -3.21 0.51 -6.90
N ASP A 154 -3.39 1.46 -7.78
CA ASP A 154 -2.59 1.70 -8.97
C ASP A 154 -1.34 2.57 -8.71
N HIS A 155 -1.11 2.95 -7.46
CA HIS A 155 0.04 3.79 -7.12
C HIS A 155 1.36 3.05 -7.35
N PRO A 156 2.35 3.62 -8.08
CA PRO A 156 3.57 2.92 -8.50
C PRO A 156 4.35 2.30 -7.34
N VAL A 157 4.50 3.02 -6.22
CA VAL A 157 5.20 2.51 -5.02
C VAL A 157 4.47 1.31 -4.43
N LYS A 158 3.14 1.40 -4.28
CA LYS A 158 2.32 0.31 -3.75
C LYS A 158 2.37 -0.91 -4.66
N ALA A 159 2.14 -0.74 -5.95
CA ALA A 159 2.16 -1.81 -6.93
C ALA A 159 3.52 -2.53 -6.96
N ALA A 160 4.64 -1.79 -7.03
CA ALA A 160 5.98 -2.36 -7.06
C ALA A 160 6.30 -3.20 -5.80
N LEU A 161 5.91 -2.72 -4.61
CA LEU A 161 6.10 -3.44 -3.36
C LEU A 161 5.26 -4.73 -3.32
N TYR A 162 3.98 -4.65 -3.70
CA TYR A 162 3.09 -5.81 -3.66
C TYR A 162 3.48 -6.86 -4.69
N ASP A 163 3.83 -6.46 -5.92
CA ASP A 163 4.31 -7.38 -6.96
C ASP A 163 5.59 -8.08 -6.53
N ALA A 164 6.53 -7.34 -5.93
CA ALA A 164 7.76 -7.91 -5.42
C ALA A 164 7.53 -8.90 -4.27
N MET A 165 6.60 -8.62 -3.36
CA MET A 165 6.23 -9.53 -2.28
C MET A 165 5.56 -10.79 -2.82
N LEU A 166 4.66 -10.67 -3.79
CA LEU A 166 3.96 -11.79 -4.43
C LEU A 166 4.92 -12.69 -5.23
N ASP A 167 5.87 -12.09 -5.99
CA ASP A 167 6.87 -12.85 -6.74
C ASP A 167 7.75 -13.71 -5.80
N ARG A 168 8.16 -13.17 -4.66
CA ARG A 168 8.95 -13.91 -3.68
C ARG A 168 8.12 -14.94 -2.93
N ALA A 169 6.88 -14.62 -2.59
CA ALA A 169 5.95 -15.56 -1.98
C ALA A 169 5.72 -16.80 -2.87
N ALA A 170 5.60 -16.59 -4.19
CA ALA A 170 5.44 -17.69 -5.14
C ALA A 170 6.67 -18.61 -5.24
N ARG A 171 7.85 -18.14 -4.85
CA ARG A 171 9.10 -18.94 -4.85
C ARG A 171 9.36 -19.64 -3.52
N LEU A 172 8.62 -19.29 -2.48
CA LEU A 172 8.82 -19.83 -1.15
C LEU A 172 8.16 -21.20 -1.01
N THR A 173 8.95 -22.24 -0.79
CA THR A 173 8.47 -23.62 -0.69
C THR A 173 8.41 -24.13 0.73
N SER A 174 9.31 -23.66 1.61
CA SER A 174 9.38 -24.12 3.00
C SER A 174 9.72 -22.99 3.96
N LEU A 175 9.40 -23.22 5.24
CA LEU A 175 9.72 -22.26 6.32
C LEU A 175 11.23 -22.00 6.44
N SER A 176 12.07 -22.98 6.09
CA SER A 176 13.53 -22.84 6.14
C SER A 176 14.10 -21.84 5.14
N GLU A 177 13.38 -21.59 4.05
CA GLU A 177 13.79 -20.67 2.99
C GLU A 177 13.32 -19.23 3.24
N ALA A 178 12.47 -19.02 4.26
CA ALA A 178 11.83 -17.74 4.52
C ALA A 178 12.84 -16.57 4.60
N GLU A 179 13.91 -16.70 5.37
CA GLU A 179 14.92 -15.64 5.52
C GLU A 179 15.70 -15.40 4.22
N SER A 180 16.04 -16.45 3.45
CA SER A 180 16.82 -16.31 2.22
C SER A 180 16.00 -15.74 1.07
N VAL A 181 14.77 -16.23 0.86
CA VAL A 181 13.90 -15.80 -0.23
C VAL A 181 13.34 -14.41 0.06
N MET A 182 12.74 -14.22 1.24
CA MET A 182 12.13 -12.95 1.61
C MET A 182 13.17 -11.86 1.91
N GLY A 183 14.35 -12.25 2.41
CA GLY A 183 15.46 -11.33 2.67
C GLY A 183 15.94 -10.55 1.45
N SER A 184 15.72 -11.09 0.24
CA SER A 184 16.04 -10.38 -1.01
C SER A 184 15.17 -9.12 -1.25
N LEU A 185 14.11 -8.91 -0.46
CA LEU A 185 13.34 -7.65 -0.48
C LEU A 185 14.16 -6.45 0.02
N ARG A 186 15.28 -6.67 0.74
CA ARG A 186 16.22 -5.60 1.15
C ARG A 186 16.87 -4.90 -0.04
N GLU A 187 16.96 -5.58 -1.19
CA GLU A 187 17.61 -5.06 -2.39
C GLU A 187 16.65 -4.26 -3.27
N LEU A 188 15.37 -4.21 -2.90
CA LEU A 188 14.34 -3.48 -3.65
C LEU A 188 14.38 -2.00 -3.31
N ASP A 189 14.52 -1.14 -4.30
CA ASP A 189 14.28 0.29 -4.14
C ASP A 189 12.74 0.55 -4.11
N PRO A 190 12.20 1.25 -3.12
CA PRO A 190 12.83 2.09 -2.09
C PRO A 190 12.85 1.46 -0.68
N VAL A 191 13.13 0.17 -0.53
CA VAL A 191 13.15 -0.48 0.79
C VAL A 191 14.41 -0.09 1.56
N ASP A 192 14.23 0.52 2.75
CA ASP A 192 15.31 0.88 3.65
C ASP A 192 15.79 -0.32 4.48
N ALA A 193 14.86 -1.06 5.07
CA ALA A 193 15.15 -2.27 5.81
C ALA A 193 14.04 -3.32 5.67
N PHE A 194 14.46 -4.58 5.69
CA PHE A 194 13.56 -5.73 5.71
C PHE A 194 14.08 -6.75 6.73
N ARG A 195 13.16 -7.37 7.47
CA ARG A 195 13.48 -8.49 8.37
C ARG A 195 12.32 -9.48 8.45
N VAL A 196 12.67 -10.75 8.58
CA VAL A 196 11.74 -11.76 9.07
C VAL A 196 11.67 -11.59 10.58
N ARG A 197 10.51 -11.20 11.09
CA ARG A 197 10.28 -10.91 12.51
C ARG A 197 10.07 -12.18 13.30
N GLU A 198 9.33 -13.12 12.73
CA GLU A 198 8.93 -14.35 13.41
C GLU A 198 8.62 -15.44 12.38
N VAL A 199 9.00 -16.67 12.70
CA VAL A 199 8.54 -17.87 12.01
C VAL A 199 7.85 -18.75 13.03
N ASP A 200 6.53 -18.81 12.94
CA ASP A 200 5.71 -19.69 13.78
C ASP A 200 5.63 -21.08 13.16
N LEU A 201 6.42 -21.99 13.70
CA LEU A 201 6.50 -23.38 13.25
C LEU A 201 5.20 -24.17 13.50
N GLY A 202 4.37 -23.73 14.47
CA GLY A 202 3.11 -24.41 14.82
C GLY A 202 2.01 -24.14 13.81
N THR A 203 1.95 -22.92 13.26
CA THR A 203 0.93 -22.51 12.31
C THR A 203 1.44 -22.40 10.87
N GLY A 204 2.75 -22.54 10.64
CA GLY A 204 3.34 -22.31 9.32
C GLY A 204 3.33 -20.86 8.87
N THR A 205 3.25 -19.92 9.82
CA THR A 205 3.17 -18.49 9.53
C THR A 205 4.54 -17.81 9.57
N VAL A 206 4.87 -17.06 8.52
CA VAL A 206 6.06 -16.20 8.49
C VAL A 206 5.63 -14.74 8.56
N THR A 207 6.12 -14.04 9.56
CA THR A 207 5.85 -12.62 9.76
C THR A 207 7.05 -11.79 9.33
N CYS A 208 6.84 -10.92 8.36
CA CYS A 208 7.85 -10.04 7.77
C CYS A 208 7.56 -8.58 8.11
N GLU A 209 8.59 -7.79 8.31
CA GLU A 209 8.51 -6.35 8.55
C GLU A 209 9.37 -5.61 7.55
N LEU A 210 8.76 -4.63 6.88
CA LEU A 210 9.38 -3.84 5.84
C LEU A 210 9.34 -2.37 6.23
N HIS A 211 10.49 -1.71 6.15
CA HIS A 211 10.66 -0.29 6.43
C HIS A 211 10.99 0.45 5.14
N LEU A 212 10.41 1.63 4.99
CA LEU A 212 10.65 2.55 3.89
C LEU A 212 11.27 3.83 4.44
N PRO A 213 12.08 4.57 3.67
CA PRO A 213 12.61 5.86 4.07
C PRO A 213 11.50 6.83 4.46
N GLU A 214 11.70 7.57 5.55
CA GLU A 214 10.74 8.61 5.96
C GLU A 214 10.58 9.70 4.91
N THR A 215 11.65 10.01 4.17
CA THR A 215 11.62 10.98 3.07
C THR A 215 10.60 10.60 2.01
N LEU A 216 10.45 9.32 1.69
CA LEU A 216 9.48 8.84 0.72
C LEU A 216 8.03 9.15 1.13
N PHE A 217 7.73 9.07 2.44
CA PHE A 217 6.42 9.45 2.95
C PHE A 217 6.10 10.91 2.65
N TYR A 218 7.03 11.82 2.92
CA TYR A 218 6.82 13.25 2.68
C TYR A 218 6.80 13.60 1.19
N GLU A 219 7.61 12.91 0.37
CA GLU A 219 7.57 13.07 -1.08
C GLU A 219 6.20 12.69 -1.65
N GLU A 220 5.67 11.54 -1.26
CA GLU A 220 4.37 11.08 -1.73
C GLU A 220 3.22 11.93 -1.18
N LEU A 221 3.32 12.37 0.07
CA LEU A 221 2.37 13.28 0.68
C LEU A 221 2.36 14.64 -0.03
N SER A 222 3.54 15.18 -0.37
CA SER A 222 3.68 16.43 -1.12
C SER A 222 3.07 16.34 -2.52
N LYS A 223 3.32 15.24 -3.23
CA LYS A 223 2.72 14.99 -4.56
C LYS A 223 1.20 14.96 -4.49
N GLN A 224 0.62 14.28 -3.50
CA GLN A 224 -0.83 14.19 -3.35
C GLN A 224 -1.46 15.51 -2.87
N ALA A 225 -0.78 16.22 -1.97
CA ALA A 225 -1.26 17.49 -1.45
C ALA A 225 -1.09 18.65 -2.45
N GLY A 226 -0.20 18.52 -3.44
CA GLY A 226 0.18 19.61 -4.34
C GLY A 226 0.95 20.73 -3.67
N VAL A 227 1.52 20.47 -2.48
CA VAL A 227 2.28 21.42 -1.66
C VAL A 227 3.50 20.72 -1.10
N GLU A 228 4.63 21.40 -1.04
CA GLU A 228 5.86 20.86 -0.48
C GLU A 228 5.75 20.65 1.03
N ILE A 229 5.96 19.42 1.49
CA ILE A 229 5.95 19.02 2.90
C ILE A 229 7.25 18.24 3.13
N ALA A 230 8.22 18.89 3.79
CA ALA A 230 9.55 18.32 3.92
C ALA A 230 9.70 17.38 5.15
N ASP A 231 8.95 17.65 6.21
CA ASP A 231 9.08 16.99 7.51
C ASP A 231 7.80 17.11 8.37
N ASP A 232 7.86 16.57 9.59
CA ASP A 232 6.79 16.64 10.58
C ASP A 232 6.40 18.08 10.96
N GLU A 233 7.36 19.01 11.01
CA GLU A 233 7.12 20.40 11.36
C GLU A 233 6.29 21.09 10.27
N ALA A 234 6.68 20.92 9.01
CA ALA A 234 5.95 21.42 7.85
C ALA A 234 4.53 20.82 7.78
N LEU A 235 4.38 19.52 8.02
CA LEU A 235 3.09 18.86 8.08
C LEU A 235 2.19 19.43 9.17
N MET A 236 2.71 19.62 10.38
CA MET A 236 1.96 20.17 11.51
C MET A 236 1.54 21.63 11.27
N GLN A 237 2.40 22.41 10.63
CA GLN A 237 2.07 23.78 10.24
C GLN A 237 0.95 23.80 9.21
N MET A 238 1.07 23.01 8.15
CA MET A 238 0.06 22.88 7.11
C MET A 238 -1.30 22.45 7.67
N LEU A 239 -1.33 21.48 8.59
CA LEU A 239 -2.57 21.04 9.23
C LEU A 239 -3.23 22.17 10.05
N ARG A 240 -2.45 23.03 10.73
CA ARG A 240 -2.99 24.18 11.44
C ARG A 240 -3.61 25.19 10.46
N GLU A 241 -2.92 25.49 9.37
CA GLU A 241 -3.41 26.42 8.35
C GLU A 241 -4.67 25.89 7.66
N LEU A 242 -4.67 24.61 7.29
CA LEU A 242 -5.85 23.94 6.71
C LEU A 242 -7.03 23.93 7.68
N SER A 243 -6.79 23.68 8.98
CA SER A 243 -7.85 23.71 10.00
C SER A 243 -8.47 25.09 10.14
N GLN A 244 -7.65 26.16 10.10
CA GLN A 244 -8.15 27.53 10.14
C GLN A 244 -8.91 27.89 8.87
N THR A 245 -8.34 27.56 7.71
CA THR A 245 -8.98 27.77 6.40
C THR A 245 -10.31 27.04 6.30
N LYS A 246 -10.36 25.80 6.74
CA LYS A 246 -11.58 24.99 6.76
C LYS A 246 -12.68 25.65 7.59
N LYS A 247 -12.35 26.12 8.80
CA LYS A 247 -13.33 26.82 9.66
C LYS A 247 -13.87 28.10 9.01
N LEU A 248 -13.01 28.83 8.29
CA LEU A 248 -13.43 30.03 7.57
C LEU A 248 -14.30 29.67 6.36
N TYR A 249 -13.92 28.64 5.63
CA TYR A 249 -14.66 28.15 4.47
C TYR A 249 -16.04 27.62 4.85
N GLU A 250 -16.15 26.84 5.93
CA GLU A 250 -17.42 26.32 6.43
C GLU A 250 -18.42 27.42 6.74
N LYS A 251 -17.97 28.59 7.23
CA LYS A 251 -18.83 29.75 7.47
C LYS A 251 -19.45 30.33 6.19
N VAL A 252 -18.73 30.25 5.07
CA VAL A 252 -19.18 30.87 3.80
C VAL A 252 -19.67 29.87 2.76
N GLN A 253 -19.44 28.59 2.95
CA GLN A 253 -19.72 27.52 1.98
C GLN A 253 -21.17 27.54 1.51
N THR A 254 -22.12 27.55 2.44
CA THR A 254 -23.55 27.54 2.12
C THR A 254 -23.97 28.78 1.32
N ALA A 255 -23.44 29.93 1.69
CA ALA A 255 -23.72 31.17 0.95
C ALA A 255 -23.11 31.13 -0.45
N LEU A 256 -21.93 30.57 -0.61
CA LEU A 256 -21.29 30.42 -1.91
C LEU A 256 -22.06 29.45 -2.83
N GLU A 257 -22.59 28.35 -2.28
CA GLU A 257 -23.46 27.42 -3.00
C GLU A 257 -24.78 28.10 -3.43
N GLN A 258 -25.38 28.89 -2.55
CA GLN A 258 -26.55 29.68 -2.88
C GLN A 258 -26.27 30.69 -4.02
N VAL A 259 -25.14 31.39 -3.98
CA VAL A 259 -24.71 32.30 -5.06
C VAL A 259 -24.57 31.58 -6.38
N LYS A 260 -23.97 30.37 -6.39
CA LYS A 260 -23.84 29.58 -7.62
C LYS A 260 -25.19 29.16 -8.18
N ALA A 261 -26.16 28.81 -7.32
CA ALA A 261 -27.45 28.30 -7.72
C ALA A 261 -28.42 29.42 -8.09
N THR A 262 -28.45 30.52 -7.35
CA THR A 262 -29.49 31.56 -7.46
C THR A 262 -28.96 32.96 -7.79
N GLY A 263 -27.65 33.15 -7.78
CA GLY A 263 -27.04 34.46 -7.94
C GLY A 263 -26.91 35.26 -6.63
N TYR A 264 -27.47 34.77 -5.51
CA TYR A 264 -27.45 35.45 -4.22
C TYR A 264 -27.32 34.48 -3.06
N GLY A 265 -26.45 34.80 -2.09
CA GLY A 265 -26.20 33.99 -0.90
C GLY A 265 -25.97 34.84 0.35
N ILE A 266 -26.32 34.31 1.52
CA ILE A 266 -26.22 35.00 2.80
C ILE A 266 -25.40 34.14 3.76
N VAL A 267 -24.33 34.75 4.33
CA VAL A 267 -23.61 34.18 5.49
C VAL A 267 -24.34 34.66 6.74
N MET A 268 -24.89 33.71 7.47
CA MET A 268 -25.56 34.01 8.74
C MET A 268 -24.54 34.33 9.82
N PRO A 269 -24.81 35.29 10.71
CA PRO A 269 -23.93 35.65 11.83
C PRO A 269 -23.81 34.46 12.82
N GLY A 270 -22.61 34.26 13.36
CA GLY A 270 -22.39 33.33 14.45
C GLY A 270 -23.01 33.82 15.76
N ALA A 271 -23.17 32.93 16.72
CA ALA A 271 -23.72 33.30 18.03
C ALA A 271 -22.83 34.33 18.76
N GLU A 272 -21.55 34.31 18.48
CA GLU A 272 -20.55 35.25 19.00
C GLU A 272 -20.66 36.69 18.45
N GLU A 273 -21.33 36.84 17.31
CA GLU A 273 -21.52 38.13 16.63
C GLU A 273 -22.84 38.81 17.03
N LEU A 274 -23.72 38.09 17.74
CA LEU A 274 -24.98 38.59 18.24
C LEU A 274 -24.75 39.59 19.40
N LYS A 275 -25.23 40.81 19.26
CA LYS A 275 -25.19 41.85 20.30
C LYS A 275 -26.61 42.07 20.81
N LEU A 276 -26.82 41.83 22.10
CA LEU A 276 -28.10 42.07 22.77
C LEU A 276 -28.04 43.48 23.42
N GLU A 277 -29.03 44.32 23.11
CA GLU A 277 -29.23 45.60 23.79
C GLU A 277 -29.91 45.41 25.16
N LYS A 278 -29.85 46.42 25.99
CA LYS A 278 -30.51 46.35 27.31
C LYS A 278 -32.02 46.16 27.14
N PRO A 279 -32.60 45.18 27.87
CA PRO A 279 -34.03 44.98 27.85
C PRO A 279 -34.80 46.25 28.32
N GLU A 280 -35.83 46.64 27.59
CA GLU A 280 -36.70 47.77 27.92
C GLU A 280 -38.12 47.28 28.23
N ILE A 281 -38.76 47.85 29.24
CA ILE A 281 -40.19 47.63 29.53
C ILE A 281 -41.02 48.60 28.67
N VAL A 282 -41.86 48.07 27.84
CA VAL A 282 -42.79 48.86 26.97
C VAL A 282 -44.22 48.51 27.28
N LYS A 283 -45.07 49.55 27.30
CA LYS A 283 -46.52 49.36 27.47
C LYS A 283 -47.17 49.23 26.08
N LYS A 284 -47.85 48.11 25.83
CA LYS A 284 -48.53 47.81 24.56
C LYS A 284 -49.95 47.35 24.84
N ASN A 285 -50.95 48.12 24.32
CA ASN A 285 -52.38 47.78 24.45
C ASN A 285 -52.85 47.56 25.91
N GLY A 286 -52.34 48.37 26.85
CA GLY A 286 -52.72 48.24 28.27
C GLY A 286 -51.89 47.25 29.11
N ASN A 287 -51.10 46.39 28.46
CA ASN A 287 -50.22 45.42 29.12
C ASN A 287 -48.74 45.86 29.06
N TYR A 288 -47.94 45.38 30.00
CA TYR A 288 -46.45 45.57 29.97
C TYR A 288 -45.80 44.38 29.25
N ALA A 289 -44.89 44.70 28.33
CA ALA A 289 -44.08 43.72 27.62
C ALA A 289 -42.59 44.09 27.79
N VAL A 290 -41.70 43.07 27.77
CA VAL A 290 -40.27 43.26 27.73
C VAL A 290 -39.87 43.30 26.26
N LYS A 291 -39.22 44.40 25.85
CA LYS A 291 -38.68 44.56 24.50
C LYS A 291 -37.21 44.18 24.53
N LEU A 292 -36.87 43.17 23.75
CA LEU A 292 -35.50 42.73 23.50
C LEU A 292 -35.09 43.15 22.08
N ARG A 293 -33.94 43.80 21.98
CA ARG A 293 -33.33 44.14 20.69
C ARG A 293 -32.00 43.39 20.58
N ALA A 294 -31.79 42.78 19.45
CA ALA A 294 -30.50 42.18 19.10
C ALA A 294 -30.07 42.65 17.72
N SER A 295 -28.79 42.81 17.53
CA SER A 295 -28.17 43.15 16.24
C SER A 295 -27.02 42.19 15.93
N ALA A 296 -26.84 41.86 14.67
CA ALA A 296 -25.71 41.08 14.19
C ALA A 296 -25.34 41.51 12.77
N PRO A 297 -24.06 41.46 12.40
CA PRO A 297 -23.67 41.64 11.01
C PRO A 297 -24.03 40.39 10.17
N SER A 298 -24.44 40.57 8.93
CA SER A 298 -24.58 39.50 7.94
C SER A 298 -23.75 39.84 6.71
N ILE A 299 -23.19 38.82 6.05
CA ILE A 299 -22.45 38.99 4.79
C ILE A 299 -23.36 38.56 3.64
N HIS A 300 -23.50 39.42 2.65
CA HIS A 300 -24.32 39.16 1.47
C HIS A 300 -23.41 39.06 0.25
N MET A 301 -23.51 37.95 -0.47
CA MET A 301 -22.77 37.65 -1.68
C MET A 301 -23.70 37.72 -2.87
N MET A 302 -23.30 38.41 -3.95
CA MET A 302 -24.07 38.52 -5.17
C MET A 302 -23.21 38.18 -6.39
N ARG A 303 -23.81 37.50 -7.35
CA ARG A 303 -23.21 37.25 -8.65
C ARG A 303 -23.73 38.34 -9.62
N ALA A 304 -22.82 39.14 -10.15
CA ALA A 304 -23.14 40.13 -11.18
C ALA A 304 -22.44 39.76 -12.49
N GLN A 305 -23.12 39.96 -13.61
CA GLN A 305 -22.48 39.82 -14.91
C GLN A 305 -21.79 41.12 -15.27
N ILE A 306 -20.51 41.06 -15.59
CA ILE A 306 -19.72 42.20 -16.01
C ILE A 306 -19.40 42.04 -17.50
N GLU A 307 -19.77 43.03 -18.28
CA GLU A 307 -19.48 43.10 -19.70
C GLU A 307 -18.35 44.10 -19.93
N THR A 308 -17.37 43.75 -20.73
CA THR A 308 -16.27 44.66 -21.13
C THR A 308 -16.15 44.65 -22.64
N GLU A 309 -15.82 45.81 -23.19
CA GLU A 309 -15.46 45.98 -24.58
C GLU A 309 -14.02 46.43 -24.64
N ILE A 310 -13.25 45.77 -25.47
CA ILE A 310 -11.84 46.09 -25.71
C ILE A 310 -11.68 46.41 -27.20
N SER A 311 -11.23 47.62 -27.48
CA SER A 311 -11.03 48.10 -28.85
C SER A 311 -9.56 48.47 -29.02
N PRO A 312 -8.66 47.49 -29.21
CA PRO A 312 -7.25 47.79 -29.44
C PRO A 312 -7.05 48.51 -30.78
N MET A 313 -6.20 49.53 -30.79
CA MET A 313 -5.86 50.21 -32.05
C MET A 313 -4.86 49.39 -32.83
N VAL A 314 -5.22 48.98 -34.07
CA VAL A 314 -4.47 48.04 -34.89
C VAL A 314 -3.72 48.73 -36.03
N GLY A 315 -3.91 50.01 -36.26
CA GLY A 315 -3.32 50.71 -37.40
C GLY A 315 -4.34 51.03 -38.51
N GLY A 316 -4.05 50.67 -39.75
CA GLY A 316 -4.91 50.95 -40.90
C GLY A 316 -6.07 49.98 -41.09
N GLU A 317 -6.99 50.31 -42.01
CA GLU A 317 -8.17 49.50 -42.31
C GLU A 317 -7.82 48.07 -42.73
N GLN A 318 -6.76 47.91 -43.58
CA GLN A 318 -6.30 46.60 -44.04
C GLN A 318 -5.76 45.71 -42.90
N GLU A 319 -4.97 46.31 -42.00
CA GLU A 319 -4.40 45.59 -40.85
C GLU A 319 -5.49 45.15 -39.86
N SER A 320 -6.50 46.00 -39.67
CA SER A 320 -7.67 45.70 -38.87
C SER A 320 -8.50 44.54 -39.44
N GLN A 321 -8.66 44.52 -40.76
CA GLN A 321 -9.39 43.43 -41.44
C GLN A 321 -8.64 42.10 -41.31
N GLN A 322 -7.34 42.09 -41.48
CA GLN A 322 -6.53 40.87 -41.34
C GLN A 322 -6.61 40.32 -39.90
N LEU A 323 -6.61 41.19 -38.88
CA LEU A 323 -6.75 40.75 -37.52
C LEU A 323 -8.15 40.16 -37.24
N ILE A 324 -9.20 40.78 -37.80
CA ILE A 324 -10.56 40.25 -37.67
C ILE A 324 -10.67 38.89 -38.32
N ASP A 325 -10.17 38.74 -39.56
CA ASP A 325 -10.22 37.46 -40.27
C ASP A 325 -9.46 36.35 -39.52
N TYR A 326 -8.31 36.70 -38.91
CA TYR A 326 -7.54 35.78 -38.08
C TYR A 326 -8.35 35.35 -36.83
N LEU A 327 -8.93 36.30 -36.09
CA LEU A 327 -9.69 36.02 -34.88
C LEU A 327 -10.97 35.24 -35.17
N LEU A 328 -11.65 35.49 -36.29
CA LEU A 328 -12.82 34.74 -36.70
C LEU A 328 -12.47 33.30 -37.07
N GLY A 329 -11.34 33.08 -37.75
CA GLY A 329 -10.83 31.74 -38.05
C GLY A 329 -10.56 30.92 -36.81
N GLU A 330 -9.85 31.50 -35.84
CA GLU A 330 -9.57 30.83 -34.56
C GLU A 330 -10.87 30.59 -33.74
N TYR A 331 -11.83 31.52 -33.79
CA TYR A 331 -13.12 31.38 -33.09
C TYR A 331 -13.96 30.21 -33.64
N GLU A 332 -13.92 30.00 -34.97
CA GLU A 332 -14.65 28.90 -35.62
C GLU A 332 -13.97 27.54 -35.40
N GLU A 333 -12.63 27.51 -35.27
CA GLU A 333 -11.88 26.28 -35.08
C GLU A 333 -11.84 25.80 -33.63
N ASP A 334 -11.46 26.67 -32.69
CA ASP A 334 -11.29 26.31 -31.27
C ASP A 334 -11.27 27.57 -30.39
N THR A 335 -12.34 27.77 -29.63
CA THR A 335 -12.46 28.93 -28.74
C THR A 335 -11.39 28.98 -27.65
N ASP A 336 -10.84 27.82 -27.21
CA ASP A 336 -9.80 27.78 -26.19
C ASP A 336 -8.44 28.26 -26.74
N LYS A 337 -8.17 27.99 -28.03
CA LYS A 337 -6.98 28.53 -28.70
C LYS A 337 -7.08 30.05 -28.89
N LEU A 338 -8.30 30.55 -29.18
CA LEU A 338 -8.56 31.98 -29.31
C LEU A 338 -8.15 32.75 -28.05
N TRP A 339 -8.42 32.22 -26.85
CA TRP A 339 -8.02 32.84 -25.60
C TRP A 339 -6.50 32.97 -25.42
N GLN A 340 -5.74 32.06 -26.05
CA GLN A 340 -4.28 32.04 -26.02
C GLN A 340 -3.65 32.85 -27.16
N SER A 341 -4.44 33.29 -28.12
CA SER A 341 -3.96 34.10 -29.25
C SER A 341 -3.27 35.37 -28.81
N ASN A 342 -2.08 35.62 -29.31
CA ASN A 342 -1.31 36.80 -28.94
C ASN A 342 -1.71 38.01 -29.75
N ILE A 343 -2.21 39.04 -29.09
CA ILE A 343 -2.59 40.31 -29.66
C ILE A 343 -1.74 41.40 -28.99
N PHE A 344 -0.85 42.03 -29.77
CA PHE A 344 0.04 43.10 -29.25
C PHE A 344 0.91 42.71 -28.05
N GLY A 345 1.43 41.47 -28.04
CA GLY A 345 2.33 41.03 -26.99
C GLY A 345 1.66 40.50 -25.73
N LYS A 346 0.33 40.45 -25.71
CA LYS A 346 -0.49 39.86 -24.63
C LYS A 346 -1.48 38.85 -25.22
N SER A 347 -1.85 37.85 -24.45
CA SER A 347 -2.93 36.96 -24.85
C SER A 347 -4.29 37.68 -24.82
N LEU A 348 -5.24 37.23 -25.65
CA LEU A 348 -6.60 37.75 -25.60
C LEU A 348 -7.20 37.63 -24.20
N TYR A 349 -6.93 36.50 -23.51
CA TYR A 349 -7.34 36.30 -22.13
C TYR A 349 -6.82 37.40 -21.19
N GLU A 350 -5.52 37.76 -21.29
CA GLU A 350 -4.95 38.84 -20.45
C GLU A 350 -5.59 40.18 -20.73
N LEU A 351 -5.80 40.54 -22.00
CA LEU A 351 -6.42 41.81 -22.39
C LEU A 351 -7.86 41.91 -21.86
N VAL A 352 -8.67 40.84 -22.04
CA VAL A 352 -10.07 40.82 -21.57
C VAL A 352 -10.11 40.83 -20.03
N SER A 353 -9.25 40.07 -19.37
CA SER A 353 -9.14 40.01 -17.92
C SER A 353 -8.77 41.37 -17.31
N GLU A 354 -7.81 42.06 -17.91
CA GLU A 354 -7.45 43.44 -17.50
C GLU A 354 -8.62 44.41 -17.67
N GLY A 355 -9.36 44.31 -18.78
CA GLY A 355 -10.55 45.13 -19.04
C GLY A 355 -11.66 44.92 -18.03
N VAL A 356 -11.99 43.65 -17.72
CA VAL A 356 -12.98 43.28 -16.70
C VAL A 356 -12.53 43.75 -15.31
N THR A 357 -11.27 43.49 -14.94
CA THR A 357 -10.70 43.90 -13.66
C THR A 357 -10.75 45.43 -13.48
N ALA A 358 -10.32 46.18 -14.51
CA ALA A 358 -10.38 47.63 -14.47
C ALA A 358 -11.79 48.18 -14.29
N LYS A 359 -12.80 47.52 -14.92
CA LYS A 359 -14.20 47.90 -14.79
C LYS A 359 -14.76 47.65 -13.39
N ILE A 360 -14.42 46.49 -12.79
CA ILE A 360 -14.79 46.15 -11.42
C ILE A 360 -14.17 47.13 -10.42
N MET A 361 -12.87 47.41 -10.58
CA MET A 361 -12.15 48.33 -9.67
C MET A 361 -12.56 49.79 -9.77
N ARG A 362 -13.20 50.19 -10.86
CA ARG A 362 -13.74 51.54 -11.04
C ARG A 362 -15.01 51.84 -10.26
N MET A 363 -15.61 50.85 -9.58
CA MET A 363 -16.80 51.06 -8.78
C MET A 363 -16.48 52.00 -7.61
N PRO A 364 -17.08 53.20 -7.55
CA PRO A 364 -16.78 54.19 -6.51
C PRO A 364 -17.12 53.69 -5.10
N ASP A 365 -16.37 54.13 -4.08
CA ASP A 365 -16.63 53.73 -2.70
C ASP A 365 -17.99 54.20 -2.18
N ASP A 366 -18.45 55.37 -2.63
CA ASP A 366 -19.77 55.87 -2.29
C ASP A 366 -20.89 55.00 -2.86
N ALA A 367 -20.71 54.39 -4.06
CA ALA A 367 -21.67 53.46 -4.63
C ALA A 367 -21.70 52.16 -3.81
N ARG A 368 -20.53 51.61 -3.38
CA ARG A 368 -20.45 50.44 -2.49
C ARG A 368 -21.17 50.72 -1.16
N GLN A 369 -20.95 51.88 -0.56
CA GLN A 369 -21.62 52.27 0.68
C GLN A 369 -23.11 52.45 0.53
N LYS A 370 -23.59 53.03 -0.59
CA LYS A 370 -25.00 53.17 -0.89
C LYS A 370 -25.69 51.80 -1.04
N LEU A 371 -25.03 50.84 -1.72
CA LEU A 371 -25.52 49.47 -1.84
C LEU A 371 -25.68 48.81 -0.48
N THR A 372 -24.64 48.88 0.38
CA THR A 372 -24.66 48.31 1.73
C THR A 372 -25.75 48.91 2.60
N LYS A 373 -25.90 50.26 2.59
CA LYS A 373 -26.96 50.97 3.34
C LYS A 373 -28.35 50.61 2.84
N THR A 374 -28.54 50.50 1.53
CA THR A 374 -29.82 50.15 0.94
C THR A 374 -30.21 48.72 1.31
N LEU A 375 -29.29 47.80 1.22
CA LEU A 375 -29.50 46.38 1.61
C LEU A 375 -29.86 46.29 3.11
N GLY A 376 -29.12 46.99 3.98
CA GLY A 376 -29.42 47.05 5.41
C GLY A 376 -30.82 47.60 5.73
N ARG A 377 -31.27 48.65 5.03
CA ARG A 377 -32.65 49.17 5.17
C ARG A 377 -33.68 48.14 4.72
N MET A 378 -33.49 47.53 3.58
CA MET A 378 -34.43 46.51 3.06
C MET A 378 -34.67 45.37 4.05
N ILE A 379 -33.58 44.88 4.65
CA ILE A 379 -33.66 43.78 5.61
C ILE A 379 -34.31 44.25 6.93
N ASN A 380 -33.98 45.42 7.44
CA ASN A 380 -34.41 45.88 8.75
C ASN A 380 -35.84 46.49 8.74
N GLU A 381 -36.24 47.13 7.63
CA GLU A 381 -37.51 47.87 7.56
C GLU A 381 -38.64 47.07 6.91
N ASN A 382 -38.33 45.86 6.44
CA ASN A 382 -39.29 44.93 5.77
C ASN A 382 -40.06 45.63 4.61
N THR A 383 -39.42 46.63 3.99
CA THR A 383 -39.99 47.40 2.90
C THR A 383 -39.95 46.60 1.60
N GLY A 384 -41.01 45.84 1.27
CA GLY A 384 -41.20 45.19 -0.02
C GLY A 384 -41.43 46.18 -1.17
N GLY A 385 -40.76 47.33 -1.15
CA GLY A 385 -40.90 48.38 -2.12
C GLY A 385 -39.86 48.36 -3.22
N MET A 386 -40.17 49.04 -4.31
CA MET A 386 -39.31 49.26 -5.47
C MET A 386 -37.98 49.88 -5.03
N ILE A 387 -36.86 49.24 -5.34
CA ILE A 387 -35.52 49.75 -5.03
C ILE A 387 -35.13 50.69 -6.18
N CYS A 388 -34.99 51.95 -5.91
CA CYS A 388 -34.33 52.85 -6.82
C CYS A 388 -32.95 53.19 -6.25
N ILE A 389 -31.89 52.63 -6.85
CA ILE A 389 -30.52 52.96 -6.53
C ILE A 389 -30.09 53.98 -7.56
N LEU A 390 -30.07 55.23 -7.19
CA LEU A 390 -29.42 56.28 -7.97
C LEU A 390 -27.91 56.23 -7.66
N LEU A 391 -27.16 55.68 -8.61
CA LEU A 391 -25.68 55.63 -8.59
C LEU A 391 -25.10 57.00 -8.89
#